data_b138356b34af9399ae8f98369f8a6286
#
_entry.id   b138356b34af9399ae8f98369f8a6286
#
_cell.length_a   1.000
_cell.length_b   1.000
_cell.length_c   1.000
_cell.angle_alpha   90.00
_cell.angle_beta   90.00
_cell.angle_gamma   90.00
#
_symmetry.space_group_name_H-M   'P 1'
#
loop_
_entity.id
_entity.type
_entity.pdbx_description
1 polymer ?
#
loop_
_entity_poly.entity_id
_entity_poly.type
_entity_poly.pdbx_seq_one_letter_code
_entity_poly.pdbx_strand_id
1 'polypeptide(L)'
;MNIRATVLASFCLFAMPVLMLAQTDEIQVYDGEIAPPGIFNLMIHNNFTPKGRTVPDYPGAIIANHSYQVTAEWAYGVTPWFEQGLYMPVTSPYSSNYGSTINGFKIRELFARPNAHDHTFFYAANFEFSVNHHYWESRTITSEIRPIVGLHLHPWDFIYNPIVDTDYTGGLGNLQYNPSGRAAYNFNDRWALAAEEYDGFGPLHGFLPLSKQFHEVWATSDYSGSEFLGLSVETGVGYGLTTASDKWTLKLMLSRNLNVHPWRP
;
A
#
# COMPACT_ATOMS: atom_id res chain seq x y z
N MET A 1 3.61 -41.94 39.42
CA MET A 1 3.40 -41.48 38.04
C MET A 1 2.96 -40.03 38.13
N ASN A 2 3.87 -39.12 37.82
CA ASN A 2 3.73 -37.68 38.17
C ASN A 2 2.87 -36.91 37.14
N ILE A 3 1.64 -36.62 37.54
CA ILE A 3 0.66 -35.83 36.76
C ILE A 3 1.10 -34.35 36.53
N ARG A 4 2.16 -33.89 37.21
CA ARG A 4 2.68 -32.51 37.07
C ARG A 4 3.56 -32.27 35.85
N ALA A 5 4.05 -33.28 35.16
CA ALA A 5 4.90 -33.14 33.98
C ALA A 5 4.12 -33.05 32.67
N THR A 6 2.86 -33.48 32.65
CA THR A 6 2.03 -33.49 31.43
C THR A 6 1.31 -32.20 31.18
N VAL A 7 1.14 -31.33 32.18
CA VAL A 7 0.45 -30.05 32.04
C VAL A 7 1.38 -28.91 31.51
N LEU A 8 2.70 -29.01 31.73
CA LEU A 8 3.66 -28.04 31.21
C LEU A 8 4.01 -28.23 29.72
N ALA A 9 3.79 -29.44 29.17
CA ALA A 9 4.08 -29.74 27.77
C ALA A 9 2.95 -29.30 26.80
N SER A 10 1.74 -29.02 27.31
CA SER A 10 0.58 -28.62 26.49
C SER A 10 0.41 -27.13 26.32
N PHE A 11 1.23 -26.27 26.94
CA PHE A 11 1.12 -24.83 26.86
C PHE A 11 2.15 -24.15 25.92
N CYS A 12 3.05 -24.96 25.31
CA CYS A 12 4.05 -24.47 24.35
C CYS A 12 3.67 -24.67 22.88
N LEU A 13 2.44 -25.11 22.60
CA LEU A 13 1.95 -25.15 21.23
C LEU A 13 0.98 -23.99 20.98
N PHE A 14 1.29 -23.22 19.93
CA PHE A 14 0.47 -22.15 19.33
C PHE A 14 0.75 -20.71 19.78
N ALA A 15 2.03 -20.31 19.73
CA ALA A 15 2.34 -18.98 19.26
C ALA A 15 3.14 -19.15 17.95
N MET A 16 2.49 -19.65 16.89
CA MET A 16 2.98 -19.38 15.55
C MET A 16 2.74 -17.88 15.33
N PRO A 17 3.78 -17.09 15.01
CA PRO A 17 3.53 -15.74 14.51
C PRO A 17 2.67 -15.90 13.25
N VAL A 18 1.45 -15.40 13.31
CA VAL A 18 0.62 -15.24 12.12
C VAL A 18 1.38 -14.25 11.27
N LEU A 19 1.89 -14.72 10.14
CA LEU A 19 2.53 -13.87 9.15
C LEU A 19 1.43 -12.94 8.64
N MET A 20 1.44 -11.71 9.08
CA MET A 20 0.61 -10.66 8.50
C MET A 20 1.33 -10.18 7.23
N LEU A 21 1.09 -10.89 6.15
CA LEU A 21 1.32 -10.36 4.82
C LEU A 21 -0.01 -9.74 4.42
N ALA A 22 -0.18 -8.44 4.65
CA ALA A 22 -1.33 -7.72 4.16
C ALA A 22 -1.37 -7.88 2.63
N GLN A 23 -2.52 -8.26 2.10
CA GLN A 23 -2.70 -8.22 0.65
C GLN A 23 -2.69 -6.74 0.25
N THR A 24 -1.86 -6.39 -0.71
CA THR A 24 -1.66 -5.00 -1.10
C THR A 24 -2.85 -4.53 -1.93
N ASP A 25 -3.73 -3.76 -1.34
CA ASP A 25 -4.87 -3.13 -2.03
C ASP A 25 -4.43 -1.96 -2.91
N GLU A 26 -3.36 -1.31 -2.54
CA GLU A 26 -2.69 -0.30 -3.35
C GLU A 26 -1.19 -0.63 -3.47
N ILE A 27 -0.64 -0.48 -4.66
CA ILE A 27 0.79 -0.62 -4.92
C ILE A 27 1.29 0.75 -5.37
N GLN A 28 1.65 1.59 -4.39
CA GLN A 28 2.04 2.97 -4.61
C GLN A 28 3.09 3.43 -3.61
N VAL A 29 4.11 4.13 -4.09
CA VAL A 29 5.01 4.92 -3.25
C VAL A 29 4.47 6.33 -3.20
N TYR A 30 4.11 6.80 -2.01
CA TYR A 30 3.56 8.14 -1.81
C TYR A 30 4.65 9.20 -1.92
N ASP A 31 4.38 10.23 -2.69
CA ASP A 31 5.29 11.35 -2.99
C ASP A 31 4.99 12.63 -2.21
N GLY A 32 3.98 12.60 -1.33
CA GLY A 32 3.58 13.76 -0.54
C GLY A 32 2.78 14.81 -1.31
N GLU A 33 2.36 14.55 -2.55
CA GLU A 33 1.37 15.37 -3.22
C GLU A 33 0.00 15.21 -2.59
N ILE A 34 -0.73 16.32 -2.52
CA ILE A 34 -2.12 16.36 -2.04
C ILE A 34 -3.01 17.11 -3.03
N ALA A 35 -4.28 16.76 -3.09
CA ALA A 35 -5.24 17.48 -3.87
C ALA A 35 -5.31 18.96 -3.41
N PRO A 36 -5.42 19.93 -4.33
CA PRO A 36 -5.59 21.33 -3.95
C PRO A 36 -6.82 21.55 -3.06
N PRO A 37 -6.82 22.53 -2.15
CA PRO A 37 -7.95 22.77 -1.25
C PRO A 37 -9.28 22.93 -2.00
N GLY A 38 -10.30 22.19 -1.58
CA GLY A 38 -11.62 22.18 -2.21
C GLY A 38 -11.75 21.27 -3.42
N ILE A 39 -10.70 20.58 -3.83
CA ILE A 39 -10.70 19.65 -4.96
C ILE A 39 -10.87 18.21 -4.47
N PHE A 40 -11.75 17.46 -5.14
CA PHE A 40 -11.82 16.02 -5.02
C PHE A 40 -10.94 15.36 -6.09
N ASN A 41 -10.11 14.41 -5.69
CA ASN A 41 -9.41 13.51 -6.57
C ASN A 41 -10.05 12.13 -6.48
N LEU A 42 -10.18 11.45 -7.61
CA LEU A 42 -10.53 10.02 -7.67
C LEU A 42 -9.36 9.28 -8.30
N MET A 43 -8.86 8.30 -7.58
CA MET A 43 -7.86 7.35 -8.07
C MET A 43 -8.45 5.94 -8.10
N ILE A 44 -8.18 5.21 -9.16
CA ILE A 44 -8.57 3.81 -9.32
C ILE A 44 -7.29 2.98 -9.46
N HIS A 45 -7.02 2.18 -8.44
CA HIS A 45 -5.95 1.18 -8.46
C HIS A 45 -6.47 -0.10 -9.08
N ASN A 46 -5.74 -0.65 -10.03
CA ASN A 46 -6.01 -1.94 -10.65
C ASN A 46 -4.75 -2.78 -10.54
N ASN A 47 -4.84 -3.92 -9.85
CA ASN A 47 -3.74 -4.83 -9.65
C ASN A 47 -4.12 -6.22 -10.15
N PHE A 48 -3.30 -6.79 -11.03
CA PHE A 48 -3.48 -8.14 -11.54
C PHE A 48 -2.23 -8.97 -11.27
N THR A 49 -2.42 -10.11 -10.60
CA THR A 49 -1.33 -11.04 -10.25
C THR A 49 -1.41 -12.30 -11.13
N PRO A 50 -0.85 -12.30 -12.36
CA PRO A 50 -0.91 -13.44 -13.27
C PRO A 50 -0.19 -14.68 -12.73
N LYS A 51 0.79 -14.48 -11.84
CA LYS A 51 1.51 -15.58 -11.19
C LYS A 51 1.89 -15.17 -9.77
N GLY A 52 1.08 -15.56 -8.82
CA GLY A 52 1.26 -15.29 -7.40
C GLY A 52 1.39 -16.54 -6.55
N ARG A 53 1.33 -16.35 -5.24
CA ARG A 53 1.28 -17.43 -4.26
C ARG A 53 -0.02 -18.21 -4.41
N THR A 54 0.10 -19.53 -4.38
CA THR A 54 -1.03 -20.45 -4.58
C THR A 54 -1.60 -20.99 -3.25
N VAL A 55 -0.98 -20.62 -2.13
CA VAL A 55 -1.41 -20.96 -0.79
C VAL A 55 -1.83 -19.67 -0.08
N PRO A 56 -2.97 -19.64 0.61
CA PRO A 56 -3.39 -18.47 1.36
C PRO A 56 -2.45 -18.20 2.53
N ASP A 57 -2.26 -16.93 2.89
CA ASP A 57 -1.36 -16.48 3.96
C ASP A 57 -1.82 -16.97 5.36
N TYR A 58 -3.13 -17.12 5.52
CA TYR A 58 -3.77 -17.68 6.69
C TYR A 58 -5.06 -18.41 6.27
N PRO A 59 -5.62 -19.28 7.11
CA PRO A 59 -6.84 -20.02 6.78
C PRO A 59 -7.99 -19.06 6.45
N GLY A 60 -8.54 -19.17 5.22
CA GLY A 60 -9.61 -18.33 4.73
C GLY A 60 -9.17 -17.06 3.99
N ALA A 61 -7.87 -16.81 3.83
CA ALA A 61 -7.38 -15.68 3.03
C ALA A 61 -7.59 -15.88 1.53
N ILE A 62 -7.66 -14.77 0.80
CA ILE A 62 -7.62 -14.73 -0.65
C ILE A 62 -6.28 -15.31 -1.14
N ILE A 63 -6.31 -16.12 -2.20
CA ILE A 63 -5.12 -16.58 -2.90
C ILE A 63 -4.75 -15.57 -3.98
N ALA A 64 -3.51 -15.05 -3.91
CA ALA A 64 -3.03 -14.02 -4.82
C ALA A 64 -2.89 -14.49 -6.27
N ASN A 65 -2.59 -15.77 -6.49
CA ASN A 65 -2.42 -16.33 -7.85
C ASN A 65 -3.67 -16.15 -8.71
N HIS A 66 -3.51 -15.52 -9.88
CA HIS A 66 -4.59 -15.15 -10.81
C HIS A 66 -5.65 -14.21 -10.19
N SER A 67 -5.31 -13.44 -9.16
CA SER A 67 -6.21 -12.45 -8.59
C SER A 67 -6.20 -11.15 -9.39
N TYR A 68 -7.37 -10.51 -9.48
CA TYR A 68 -7.54 -9.16 -9.98
C TYR A 68 -8.25 -8.32 -8.92
N GLN A 69 -7.67 -7.19 -8.57
CA GLN A 69 -8.13 -6.33 -7.49
C GLN A 69 -8.32 -4.91 -8.02
N VAL A 70 -9.37 -4.26 -7.57
CA VAL A 70 -9.67 -2.87 -7.87
C VAL A 70 -9.97 -2.14 -6.58
N THR A 71 -9.32 -1.00 -6.37
CA THR A 71 -9.57 -0.12 -5.24
C THR A 71 -9.89 1.27 -5.76
N ALA A 72 -11.04 1.81 -5.37
CA ALA A 72 -11.36 3.20 -5.61
C ALA A 72 -10.96 4.02 -4.38
N GLU A 73 -10.14 5.03 -4.59
CA GLU A 73 -9.69 6.00 -3.61
C GLU A 73 -10.25 7.37 -3.93
N TRP A 74 -10.90 7.98 -2.95
CA TRP A 74 -11.39 9.35 -3.00
C TRP A 74 -10.55 10.20 -2.07
N ALA A 75 -9.96 11.26 -2.58
CA ALA A 75 -9.19 12.21 -1.79
C ALA A 75 -9.82 13.62 -1.89
N TYR A 76 -9.80 14.36 -0.79
CA TYR A 76 -10.28 15.73 -0.72
C TYR A 76 -9.23 16.63 -0.08
N GLY A 77 -8.76 17.62 -0.82
CA GLY A 77 -7.88 18.64 -0.30
C GLY A 77 -8.62 19.54 0.69
N VAL A 78 -8.31 19.43 1.97
CA VAL A 78 -8.95 20.23 3.04
C VAL A 78 -8.20 21.56 3.21
N THR A 79 -6.88 21.52 3.25
CA THR A 79 -5.98 22.66 3.37
C THR A 79 -4.76 22.46 2.46
N PRO A 80 -3.88 23.45 2.30
CA PRO A 80 -2.63 23.25 1.53
C PRO A 80 -1.64 22.23 2.13
N TRP A 81 -1.91 21.71 3.32
CA TRP A 81 -1.05 20.77 4.04
C TRP A 81 -1.78 19.52 4.56
N PHE A 82 -3.10 19.41 4.29
CA PHE A 82 -3.91 18.29 4.77
C PHE A 82 -4.92 17.83 3.73
N GLU A 83 -4.92 16.53 3.47
CA GLU A 83 -5.85 15.83 2.61
C GLU A 83 -6.52 14.69 3.37
N GLN A 84 -7.85 14.57 3.20
CA GLN A 84 -8.64 13.46 3.69
C GLN A 84 -8.91 12.48 2.56
N GLY A 85 -8.56 11.22 2.76
CA GLY A 85 -8.84 10.14 1.82
C GLY A 85 -9.88 9.16 2.35
N LEU A 86 -10.57 8.51 1.42
CA LEU A 86 -11.51 7.43 1.69
C LEU A 86 -11.38 6.37 0.58
N TYR A 87 -11.04 5.14 0.96
CA TYR A 87 -11.06 4.00 0.07
C TYR A 87 -12.40 3.28 0.20
N MET A 88 -13.19 3.27 -0.87
CA MET A 88 -14.52 2.69 -0.86
C MET A 88 -14.90 2.03 -2.17
N PRO A 89 -15.56 0.89 -2.05
CA PRO A 89 -15.11 -0.20 -1.21
C PRO A 89 -13.87 -0.81 -1.82
N VAL A 90 -12.95 -1.28 -1.02
CA VAL A 90 -11.85 -2.09 -1.51
C VAL A 90 -12.46 -3.36 -2.09
N THR A 91 -12.27 -3.60 -3.38
CA THR A 91 -12.94 -4.67 -4.10
C THR A 91 -11.92 -5.61 -4.69
N SER A 92 -12.12 -6.88 -4.49
CA SER A 92 -11.41 -7.94 -5.21
C SER A 92 -12.40 -8.55 -6.22
N PRO A 93 -12.40 -8.12 -7.49
CA PRO A 93 -13.35 -8.63 -8.45
C PRO A 93 -13.21 -10.13 -8.69
N TYR A 94 -11.97 -10.66 -8.52
CA TYR A 94 -11.70 -12.07 -8.75
C TYR A 94 -10.45 -12.54 -8.00
N SER A 95 -10.52 -13.74 -7.44
CA SER A 95 -9.36 -14.50 -6.95
C SER A 95 -9.57 -15.99 -7.26
N SER A 96 -8.51 -16.81 -7.14
CA SER A 96 -8.60 -18.24 -7.48
C SER A 96 -9.46 -19.05 -6.50
N ASN A 97 -9.72 -18.56 -5.29
CA ASN A 97 -10.54 -19.23 -4.28
C ASN A 97 -11.82 -18.47 -3.89
N TYR A 98 -11.96 -17.22 -4.34
CA TYR A 98 -13.15 -16.40 -4.12
C TYR A 98 -13.60 -15.78 -5.45
N GLY A 99 -14.90 -15.60 -5.61
CA GLY A 99 -15.45 -14.72 -6.63
C GLY A 99 -15.25 -13.25 -6.29
N SER A 100 -16.13 -12.39 -6.81
CA SER A 100 -16.10 -10.96 -6.45
C SER A 100 -16.39 -10.76 -4.96
N THR A 101 -15.55 -9.97 -4.30
CA THR A 101 -15.64 -9.69 -2.85
C THR A 101 -15.46 -8.20 -2.60
N ILE A 102 -16.00 -7.73 -1.47
CA ILE A 102 -15.73 -6.40 -0.92
C ILE A 102 -14.82 -6.60 0.27
N ASN A 103 -13.61 -6.04 0.22
CA ASN A 103 -12.56 -6.36 1.18
C ASN A 103 -12.64 -5.55 2.48
N GLY A 104 -13.34 -4.42 2.45
CA GLY A 104 -13.48 -3.51 3.58
C GLY A 104 -13.52 -2.06 3.12
N PHE A 105 -13.13 -1.16 4.01
CA PHE A 105 -12.92 0.25 3.70
C PHE A 105 -11.78 0.82 4.55
N LYS A 106 -11.18 1.93 4.09
CA LYS A 106 -10.15 2.67 4.81
C LYS A 106 -10.47 4.17 4.85
N ILE A 107 -10.05 4.80 5.92
CA ILE A 107 -9.93 6.26 6.03
C ILE A 107 -8.45 6.59 6.02
N ARG A 108 -8.07 7.60 5.24
CA ARG A 108 -6.70 8.06 5.10
C ARG A 108 -6.59 9.54 5.45
N GLU A 109 -5.57 9.90 6.20
CA GLU A 109 -5.25 11.27 6.57
C GLU A 109 -3.80 11.59 6.22
N LEU A 110 -3.61 12.40 5.18
CA LEU A 110 -2.29 12.77 4.68
C LEU A 110 -1.96 14.21 5.05
N PHE A 111 -0.89 14.38 5.80
CA PHE A 111 -0.29 15.67 6.17
C PHE A 111 1.00 15.85 5.40
N ALA A 112 1.09 16.85 4.56
CA ALA A 112 2.23 17.07 3.68
C ALA A 112 2.79 18.49 3.80
N ARG A 113 4.07 18.65 3.48
CA ARG A 113 4.64 19.96 3.22
C ARG A 113 3.89 20.61 2.06
N PRO A 114 3.34 21.83 2.22
CA PRO A 114 2.67 22.52 1.11
C PRO A 114 3.58 22.65 -0.12
N ASN A 115 3.01 22.39 -1.31
CA ASN A 115 3.72 22.43 -2.58
C ASN A 115 4.98 21.55 -2.56
N ALA A 116 4.84 20.29 -2.18
CA ALA A 116 5.94 19.35 -2.04
C ALA A 116 6.84 19.31 -3.28
N HIS A 117 6.27 19.32 -4.49
CA HIS A 117 7.01 19.33 -5.76
C HIS A 117 7.89 20.55 -6.01
N ASP A 118 7.58 21.71 -5.39
CA ASP A 118 8.38 22.92 -5.57
C ASP A 118 9.65 22.93 -4.72
N HIS A 119 9.85 21.89 -3.92
CA HIS A 119 10.96 21.81 -2.97
C HIS A 119 11.92 20.67 -3.30
N THR A 120 13.23 20.96 -3.25
CA THR A 120 14.27 19.91 -3.37
C THR A 120 14.13 18.81 -2.34
N PHE A 121 13.77 19.15 -1.10
CA PHE A 121 13.47 18.20 -0.04
C PHE A 121 12.02 18.37 0.41
N PHE A 122 11.28 17.26 0.43
CA PHE A 122 9.91 17.25 0.92
C PHE A 122 9.69 16.13 1.95
N TYR A 123 8.63 16.28 2.73
CA TYR A 123 8.21 15.31 3.73
C TYR A 123 6.70 15.35 3.93
N ALA A 124 6.17 14.22 4.31
CA ALA A 124 4.77 14.06 4.68
C ALA A 124 4.60 12.94 5.70
N ALA A 125 3.40 12.79 6.24
CA ALA A 125 3.00 11.66 7.05
C ALA A 125 1.58 11.27 6.70
N ASN A 126 1.39 10.00 6.37
CA ASN A 126 0.10 9.41 6.08
C ASN A 126 -0.31 8.47 7.21
N PHE A 127 -1.60 8.50 7.56
CA PHE A 127 -2.22 7.62 8.55
C PHE A 127 -3.43 6.96 7.93
N GLU A 128 -3.52 5.62 8.04
CA GLU A 128 -4.66 4.86 7.55
C GLU A 128 -5.32 4.07 8.67
N PHE A 129 -6.65 4.05 8.65
CA PHE A 129 -7.47 3.25 9.53
C PHE A 129 -8.38 2.37 8.69
N SER A 130 -8.22 1.06 8.84
CA SER A 130 -8.90 0.08 7.99
C SER A 130 -9.87 -0.77 8.79
N VAL A 131 -11.01 -1.06 8.16
CA VAL A 131 -11.95 -2.09 8.61
C VAL A 131 -12.00 -3.16 7.52
N ASN A 132 -11.51 -4.35 7.84
CA ASN A 132 -11.23 -5.41 6.89
C ASN A 132 -12.18 -6.59 7.04
N HIS A 133 -12.50 -7.26 5.93
CA HIS A 133 -13.06 -8.59 5.96
C HIS A 133 -11.97 -9.64 6.14
N HIS A 134 -12.31 -10.74 6.83
CA HIS A 134 -11.34 -11.77 7.23
C HIS A 134 -10.64 -12.46 6.05
N TYR A 135 -11.25 -12.55 4.88
CA TYR A 135 -10.59 -13.12 3.71
C TYR A 135 -9.52 -12.19 3.10
N TRP A 136 -9.58 -10.88 3.42
CA TRP A 136 -8.63 -9.87 2.94
C TRP A 136 -7.49 -9.67 3.94
N GLU A 137 -7.84 -9.51 5.22
CA GLU A 137 -6.89 -9.28 6.29
C GLU A 137 -7.28 -10.14 7.50
N SER A 138 -6.29 -10.69 8.20
CA SER A 138 -6.51 -11.59 9.34
C SER A 138 -7.22 -10.90 10.51
N ARG A 139 -7.11 -9.57 10.60
CA ARG A 139 -7.71 -8.73 11.62
C ARG A 139 -8.71 -7.75 11.03
N THR A 140 -9.84 -7.60 11.72
CA THR A 140 -10.90 -6.68 11.28
C THR A 140 -10.48 -5.23 11.32
N ILE A 141 -9.63 -4.83 12.27
CA ILE A 141 -9.17 -3.44 12.41
C ILE A 141 -7.65 -3.44 12.36
N THR A 142 -7.13 -2.63 11.45
CA THR A 142 -5.69 -2.38 11.28
C THR A 142 -5.44 -0.90 11.05
N SER A 143 -4.19 -0.47 11.23
CA SER A 143 -3.75 0.89 10.91
C SER A 143 -2.36 0.85 10.33
N GLU A 144 -2.11 1.83 9.46
CA GLU A 144 -0.80 2.11 8.88
C GLU A 144 -0.35 3.52 9.28
N ILE A 145 0.94 3.65 9.54
CA ILE A 145 1.63 4.95 9.64
C ILE A 145 2.71 4.93 8.58
N ARG A 146 2.64 5.87 7.63
CA ARG A 146 3.56 5.99 6.50
C ARG A 146 4.22 7.37 6.51
N PRO A 147 5.37 7.55 7.15
CA PRO A 147 6.21 8.72 6.91
C PRO A 147 6.65 8.73 5.44
N ILE A 148 6.78 9.91 4.86
CA ILE A 148 7.19 10.12 3.48
C ILE A 148 8.34 11.11 3.50
N VAL A 149 9.44 10.75 2.87
CA VAL A 149 10.57 11.65 2.66
C VAL A 149 11.06 11.53 1.22
N GLY A 150 11.38 12.64 0.60
CA GLY A 150 11.86 12.62 -0.77
C GLY A 150 12.75 13.79 -1.16
N LEU A 151 13.45 13.60 -2.27
CA LEU A 151 14.35 14.55 -2.89
C LEU A 151 14.01 14.71 -4.37
N HIS A 152 13.73 15.96 -4.79
CA HIS A 152 13.65 16.35 -6.20
C HIS A 152 15.01 16.90 -6.66
N LEU A 153 15.73 16.11 -7.43
CA LEU A 153 17.06 16.44 -7.99
C LEU A 153 17.01 16.36 -9.52
N HIS A 154 16.20 17.26 -10.12
CA HIS A 154 15.91 17.20 -11.56
C HIS A 154 17.10 16.74 -12.43
N PRO A 155 16.90 15.72 -13.30
CA PRO A 155 15.64 15.06 -13.65
C PRO A 155 15.26 13.85 -12.76
N TRP A 156 15.91 13.66 -11.63
CA TRP A 156 15.68 12.55 -10.73
C TRP A 156 14.82 12.90 -9.53
N ASP A 157 13.95 11.95 -9.15
CA ASP A 157 13.21 11.97 -7.88
C ASP A 157 13.54 10.69 -7.09
N PHE A 158 13.79 10.86 -5.80
CA PHE A 158 14.03 9.77 -4.86
C PHE A 158 13.05 9.89 -3.71
N ILE A 159 12.29 8.84 -3.46
CA ILE A 159 11.26 8.83 -2.43
C ILE A 159 11.42 7.58 -1.57
N TYR A 160 11.19 7.74 -0.27
CA TYR A 160 11.21 6.63 0.67
C TYR A 160 10.06 6.77 1.67
N ASN A 161 9.30 5.67 1.84
CA ASN A 161 8.20 5.56 2.78
C ASN A 161 8.53 4.46 3.81
N PRO A 162 9.05 4.78 5.00
CA PRO A 162 9.24 3.81 6.09
C PRO A 162 7.89 3.49 6.76
N ILE A 163 7.17 2.53 6.21
CA ILE A 163 5.83 2.15 6.62
C ILE A 163 5.88 1.25 7.84
N VAL A 164 4.98 1.48 8.79
CA VAL A 164 4.71 0.57 9.91
C VAL A 164 3.22 0.30 10.06
N ASP A 165 2.86 -0.98 10.17
CA ASP A 165 1.49 -1.44 10.32
C ASP A 165 1.24 -2.03 11.69
N THR A 166 -0.01 -1.95 12.15
CA THR A 166 -0.47 -2.54 13.39
C THR A 166 -1.86 -3.13 13.28
N ASP A 167 -2.03 -4.28 13.90
CA ASP A 167 -3.33 -4.90 14.21
C ASP A 167 -3.75 -4.70 15.67
N TYR A 168 -3.04 -3.78 16.36
CA TYR A 168 -3.21 -3.45 17.78
C TYR A 168 -2.91 -4.60 18.76
N THR A 169 -2.25 -5.66 18.31
CA THR A 169 -1.82 -6.76 19.18
C THR A 169 -0.31 -6.73 19.45
N GLY A 170 0.13 -7.25 20.58
CA GLY A 170 1.55 -7.45 20.89
C GLY A 170 2.38 -6.19 21.19
N GLY A 171 1.74 -5.01 21.26
CA GLY A 171 2.40 -3.74 21.58
C GLY A 171 3.36 -3.23 20.49
N LEU A 172 4.19 -2.21 20.81
CA LEU A 172 5.05 -1.52 19.83
C LEU A 172 6.08 -2.43 19.15
N GLY A 173 6.55 -3.47 19.82
CA GLY A 173 7.51 -4.42 19.23
C GLY A 173 6.91 -5.27 18.13
N ASN A 174 5.58 -5.38 18.08
CA ASN A 174 4.87 -6.20 17.08
C ASN A 174 4.43 -5.39 15.85
N LEU A 175 4.78 -4.11 15.77
CA LEU A 175 4.56 -3.31 14.56
C LEU A 175 5.28 -3.97 13.38
N GLN A 176 4.58 -4.13 12.27
CA GLN A 176 5.15 -4.72 11.05
C GLN A 176 5.85 -3.63 10.25
N TYR A 177 7.05 -3.89 9.79
CA TYR A 177 7.85 -2.93 9.02
C TYR A 177 7.80 -3.28 7.53
N ASN A 178 7.15 -2.41 6.74
CA ASN A 178 6.83 -2.63 5.33
C ASN A 178 7.25 -1.42 4.48
N PRO A 179 8.54 -1.05 4.42
CA PRO A 179 8.97 0.14 3.71
C PRO A 179 8.78 0.00 2.19
N SER A 180 8.66 1.14 1.52
CA SER A 180 8.72 1.23 0.07
C SER A 180 9.60 2.38 -0.38
N GLY A 181 10.14 2.27 -1.58
CA GLY A 181 11.04 3.26 -2.16
C GLY A 181 10.83 3.41 -3.66
N ARG A 182 11.19 4.60 -4.19
CA ARG A 182 11.06 4.93 -5.60
C ARG A 182 12.23 5.79 -6.04
N ALA A 183 12.78 5.46 -7.23
CA ALA A 183 13.72 6.29 -7.96
C ALA A 183 13.15 6.51 -9.36
N ALA A 184 12.78 7.75 -9.67
CA ALA A 184 12.17 8.13 -10.94
C ALA A 184 13.09 9.04 -11.77
N TYR A 185 13.03 8.90 -13.08
CA TYR A 185 13.66 9.79 -14.05
C TYR A 185 12.58 10.48 -14.89
N ASN A 186 12.51 11.79 -14.79
CA ASN A 186 11.57 12.64 -15.50
C ASN A 186 12.14 13.04 -16.86
N PHE A 187 11.59 12.47 -17.94
CA PHE A 187 11.99 12.85 -19.31
C PHE A 187 11.52 14.25 -19.68
N ASN A 188 10.37 14.62 -19.16
CA ASN A 188 9.72 15.92 -19.29
C ASN A 188 8.61 16.02 -18.25
N ASP A 189 7.86 17.13 -18.26
CA ASP A 189 6.77 17.42 -17.30
C ASP A 189 5.60 16.42 -17.35
N ARG A 190 5.59 15.49 -18.29
CA ARG A 190 4.48 14.54 -18.49
C ARG A 190 4.87 13.08 -18.34
N TRP A 191 6.13 12.74 -18.58
CA TRP A 191 6.58 11.36 -18.64
C TRP A 191 7.74 11.10 -17.70
N ALA A 192 7.57 10.08 -16.88
CA ALA A 192 8.64 9.53 -16.08
C ALA A 192 8.71 7.99 -16.22
N LEU A 193 9.91 7.45 -16.00
CA LEU A 193 10.11 6.04 -15.72
C LEU A 193 10.70 5.89 -14.33
N ALA A 194 10.25 4.89 -13.59
CA ALA A 194 10.80 4.66 -12.26
C ALA A 194 11.09 3.18 -11.97
N ALA A 195 11.98 2.98 -11.04
CA ALA A 195 12.16 1.74 -10.31
C ALA A 195 11.55 1.92 -8.91
N GLU A 196 10.77 0.94 -8.48
CA GLU A 196 10.20 0.92 -7.13
C GLU A 196 10.55 -0.38 -6.42
N GLU A 197 10.53 -0.33 -5.10
CA GLU A 197 10.73 -1.46 -4.23
C GLU A 197 9.68 -1.43 -3.13
N TYR A 198 9.13 -2.60 -2.83
CA TYR A 198 8.17 -2.80 -1.75
C TYR A 198 8.64 -3.98 -0.93
N ASP A 199 8.73 -3.77 0.39
CA ASP A 199 9.29 -4.72 1.32
C ASP A 199 8.36 -5.04 2.48
N GLY A 200 8.51 -6.23 3.05
CA GLY A 200 7.85 -6.66 4.27
C GLY A 200 8.83 -7.47 5.12
N PHE A 201 9.44 -6.79 6.10
CA PHE A 201 10.45 -7.41 6.97
C PHE A 201 9.85 -8.19 8.13
N GLY A 202 8.58 -7.94 8.46
CA GLY A 202 7.91 -8.48 9.64
C GLY A 202 8.07 -7.59 10.88
N PRO A 203 7.89 -8.13 12.09
CA PRO A 203 7.80 -7.34 13.31
C PRO A 203 9.12 -6.66 13.69
N LEU A 204 9.04 -5.41 14.16
CA LEU A 204 10.19 -4.59 14.55
C LEU A 204 11.06 -5.22 15.64
N HIS A 205 10.49 -6.04 16.54
CA HIS A 205 11.27 -6.69 17.60
C HIS A 205 12.16 -7.85 17.09
N GLY A 206 11.97 -8.30 15.84
CA GLY A 206 12.75 -9.38 15.24
C GLY A 206 12.26 -9.67 13.82
N PHE A 207 13.00 -9.20 12.83
CA PHE A 207 12.66 -9.42 11.43
C PHE A 207 12.60 -10.92 11.09
N LEU A 208 11.70 -11.24 10.17
CA LEU A 208 11.54 -12.59 9.66
C LEU A 208 12.81 -13.08 8.94
N PRO A 209 13.02 -14.40 8.84
CA PRO A 209 14.02 -14.95 7.90
C PRO A 209 13.73 -14.48 6.46
N LEU A 210 14.76 -14.23 5.66
CA LEU A 210 14.66 -13.71 4.30
C LEU A 210 13.64 -14.46 3.42
N SER A 211 13.56 -15.78 3.55
CA SER A 211 12.60 -16.60 2.80
C SER A 211 11.12 -16.34 3.15
N LYS A 212 10.86 -15.65 4.26
CA LYS A 212 9.53 -15.28 4.74
C LYS A 212 9.28 -13.77 4.67
N GLN A 213 10.28 -12.99 4.27
CA GLN A 213 10.13 -11.56 4.01
C GLN A 213 9.55 -11.37 2.62
N PHE A 214 8.65 -10.40 2.49
CA PHE A 214 8.15 -9.94 1.21
C PHE A 214 9.16 -8.97 0.61
N HIS A 215 9.53 -9.15 -0.67
CA HIS A 215 10.39 -8.24 -1.42
C HIS A 215 9.97 -8.25 -2.88
N GLU A 216 9.56 -7.10 -3.39
CA GLU A 216 9.20 -6.92 -4.80
C GLU A 216 9.90 -5.70 -5.40
N VAL A 217 10.41 -5.87 -6.61
CA VAL A 217 10.96 -4.78 -7.43
C VAL A 217 10.04 -4.52 -8.61
N TRP A 218 9.88 -3.26 -8.96
CA TRP A 218 8.96 -2.80 -9.98
C TRP A 218 9.64 -1.90 -11.00
N ALA A 219 9.22 -2.02 -12.25
CA ALA A 219 9.46 -1.03 -13.29
C ALA A 219 8.14 -0.34 -13.61
N THR A 220 8.08 0.97 -13.48
CA THR A 220 6.88 1.78 -13.67
C THR A 220 7.07 2.88 -14.68
N SER A 221 5.97 3.33 -15.28
CA SER A 221 5.91 4.46 -16.17
C SER A 221 4.73 5.34 -15.79
N ASP A 222 4.98 6.62 -15.67
CA ASP A 222 3.99 7.62 -15.31
C ASP A 222 3.71 8.53 -16.49
N TYR A 223 2.46 8.88 -16.61
CA TYR A 223 1.96 9.88 -17.52
C TYR A 223 1.09 10.89 -16.76
N SER A 224 1.53 12.12 -16.67
CA SER A 224 0.73 13.22 -16.16
C SER A 224 -0.08 13.83 -17.29
N GLY A 225 -1.40 13.70 -17.21
CA GLY A 225 -2.32 14.02 -18.28
C GLY A 225 -2.29 15.49 -18.70
N SER A 226 -2.65 15.72 -19.95
CA SER A 226 -2.85 17.08 -20.46
C SER A 226 -4.03 17.77 -19.78
N GLU A 227 -4.04 19.10 -19.72
CA GLU A 227 -5.15 19.91 -19.18
C GLU A 227 -6.54 19.52 -19.76
N PHE A 228 -6.57 18.96 -20.97
CA PHE A 228 -7.82 18.58 -21.65
C PHE A 228 -8.49 17.34 -21.05
N LEU A 229 -7.73 16.29 -20.66
CA LEU A 229 -8.30 15.07 -20.07
C LEU A 229 -8.17 15.07 -18.55
N GLY A 230 -7.17 15.77 -17.99
CA GLY A 230 -6.90 15.82 -16.55
C GLY A 230 -6.71 14.43 -15.94
N LEU A 231 -6.31 13.43 -16.75
CA LEU A 231 -6.12 12.04 -16.34
C LEU A 231 -4.64 11.76 -16.21
N SER A 232 -4.20 11.37 -15.00
CA SER A 232 -2.88 10.83 -14.75
C SER A 232 -2.94 9.30 -14.75
N VAL A 233 -1.90 8.68 -15.27
CA VAL A 233 -1.80 7.23 -15.41
C VAL A 233 -0.45 6.78 -14.90
N GLU A 234 -0.43 5.81 -13.99
CA GLU A 234 0.76 5.05 -13.66
C GLU A 234 0.53 3.60 -14.02
N THR A 235 1.50 2.97 -14.68
CA THR A 235 1.46 1.54 -14.98
C THR A 235 2.79 0.89 -14.64
N GLY A 236 2.76 -0.36 -14.22
CA GLY A 236 3.98 -1.05 -13.83
C GLY A 236 3.89 -2.56 -13.85
N VAL A 237 5.06 -3.17 -13.84
CA VAL A 237 5.25 -4.61 -13.68
C VAL A 237 6.18 -4.87 -12.51
N GLY A 238 5.73 -5.72 -11.59
CA GLY A 238 6.43 -6.15 -10.39
C GLY A 238 6.91 -7.58 -10.47
N TYR A 239 8.04 -7.83 -9.83
CA TYR A 239 8.66 -9.14 -9.73
C TYR A 239 9.07 -9.45 -8.30
N GLY A 240 8.53 -10.55 -7.77
CA GLY A 240 8.85 -11.03 -6.43
C GLY A 240 10.20 -11.74 -6.35
N LEU A 241 11.03 -11.29 -5.41
CA LEU A 241 12.38 -11.78 -5.19
C LEU A 241 12.43 -12.97 -4.24
N THR A 242 11.44 -13.11 -3.37
CA THR A 242 11.39 -14.15 -2.34
C THR A 242 10.25 -15.14 -2.58
N THR A 243 10.20 -16.19 -1.78
CA THR A 243 9.09 -17.15 -1.80
C THR A 243 7.82 -16.63 -1.12
N ALA A 244 7.94 -15.56 -0.33
CA ALA A 244 6.82 -14.88 0.31
C ALA A 244 6.18 -13.81 -0.59
N SER A 245 6.83 -13.46 -1.70
CA SER A 245 6.34 -12.47 -2.67
C SER A 245 5.59 -13.14 -3.82
N ASP A 246 4.68 -12.41 -4.43
CA ASP A 246 4.03 -12.81 -5.67
C ASP A 246 5.02 -12.71 -6.84
N LYS A 247 5.00 -13.69 -7.75
CA LYS A 247 6.06 -13.80 -8.78
C LYS A 247 5.98 -12.72 -9.83
N TRP A 248 4.75 -12.39 -10.26
CA TRP A 248 4.48 -11.33 -11.22
C TRP A 248 3.20 -10.63 -10.83
N THR A 249 3.25 -9.32 -10.73
CA THR A 249 2.08 -8.47 -10.54
C THR A 249 2.14 -7.30 -11.52
N LEU A 250 0.97 -6.92 -12.03
CA LEU A 250 0.80 -5.77 -12.92
C LEU A 250 -0.05 -4.73 -12.18
N LYS A 251 0.32 -3.45 -12.28
CA LYS A 251 -0.49 -2.35 -11.76
C LYS A 251 -0.87 -1.37 -12.86
N LEU A 252 -2.07 -0.79 -12.71
CA LEU A 252 -2.54 0.35 -13.47
C LEU A 252 -3.29 1.27 -12.52
N MET A 253 -2.79 2.46 -12.33
CA MET A 253 -3.45 3.51 -11.56
C MET A 253 -3.93 4.61 -12.49
N LEU A 254 -5.17 5.03 -12.27
CA LEU A 254 -5.82 6.09 -13.04
C LEU A 254 -6.29 7.14 -12.04
N SER A 255 -5.81 8.36 -12.16
CA SER A 255 -6.16 9.45 -11.24
C SER A 255 -6.69 10.67 -11.98
N ARG A 256 -7.70 11.31 -11.40
CA ARG A 256 -8.29 12.53 -11.93
C ARG A 256 -8.90 13.42 -10.86
N ASN A 257 -8.66 14.73 -10.98
CA ASN A 257 -9.40 15.74 -10.23
C ASN A 257 -10.82 15.91 -10.81
N LEU A 258 -11.84 15.78 -9.96
CA LEU A 258 -13.24 15.79 -10.37
C LEU A 258 -13.86 17.19 -10.32
N ASN A 259 -13.35 18.09 -9.49
CA ASN A 259 -13.84 19.47 -9.36
C ASN A 259 -12.88 20.44 -10.01
N VAL A 260 -13.33 21.04 -11.10
CA VAL A 260 -12.56 22.10 -11.81
C VAL A 260 -12.73 23.46 -11.12
N HIS A 261 -13.73 23.59 -10.25
CA HIS A 261 -13.98 24.82 -9.48
C HIS A 261 -14.00 24.49 -7.98
N PRO A 262 -13.08 25.07 -7.20
CA PRO A 262 -13.14 24.94 -5.73
C PRO A 262 -14.48 25.51 -5.24
N TRP A 263 -15.09 24.83 -4.28
CA TRP A 263 -16.25 25.36 -3.60
C TRP A 263 -15.86 26.69 -2.95
N ARG A 264 -16.55 27.76 -3.35
CA ARG A 264 -16.40 29.08 -2.70
C ARG A 264 -17.51 29.19 -1.67
N PRO A 265 -17.15 29.30 -0.37
CA PRO A 265 -18.14 29.51 0.70
C PRO A 265 -18.87 30.83 0.52
#